data_0a1a1da75ebff5d1cfe634a8a300e80c
#
_entry.id   0a1a1da75ebff5d1cfe634a8a300e80c
#
_cell.length_a   1.000
_cell.length_b   1.000
_cell.length_c   1.000
_cell.angle_alpha   90.00
_cell.angle_beta   90.00
_cell.angle_gamma   90.00
#
_symmetry.space_group_name_H-M   'P 1'
#
loop_
_entity.id
_entity.type
_entity.pdbx_description
1 polymer ?
#
loop_
_entity_poly.entity_id
_entity_poly.type
_entity_poly.pdbx_seq_one_letter_code
_entity_poly.pdbx_strand_id
1 'polypeptide(L)'
;MLFTSIIRSFILLTLTLIPLTGCQDRQQFYYDFETDDTLDTLSWKCKTIFTLSDKYAASGQKCLKMELYPSPYPGVSLKNSDHDWSKHNTLNFSVHNQEKIPLRLSVRIDDTKDPQYNNRYNHTFIIKPGMNNIAIPLNSLLASGTNRKLNLSKIESVILFLVQPYEKRTLYLDYVRLE
;
A
#
# COMPACT_ATOMS: atom_id res chain seq x y z
N MET A 1 -75.97 -41.32 4.63
CA MET A 1 -75.54 -40.15 3.82
C MET A 1 -74.43 -39.44 4.57
N LEU A 2 -73.18 -39.70 4.18
CA LEU A 2 -72.03 -39.16 4.79
C LEU A 2 -71.41 -38.12 3.83
N PHE A 3 -71.38 -36.84 4.23
CA PHE A 3 -70.70 -35.79 3.50
C PHE A 3 -69.28 -35.67 4.04
N THR A 4 -68.31 -36.08 3.23
CA THR A 4 -66.89 -35.87 3.49
C THR A 4 -66.45 -34.51 2.94
N SER A 5 -66.08 -33.57 3.84
CA SER A 5 -65.57 -32.30 3.53
C SER A 5 -64.05 -32.42 3.31
N ILE A 6 -63.57 -32.11 2.08
CA ILE A 6 -62.15 -32.08 1.74
C ILE A 6 -61.62 -30.64 1.97
N ILE A 7 -60.81 -30.46 3.03
CA ILE A 7 -60.06 -29.18 3.30
C ILE A 7 -58.82 -29.25 2.46
N ARG A 8 -58.75 -28.41 1.42
CA ARG A 8 -57.51 -28.13 0.65
C ARG A 8 -56.68 -27.12 1.39
N SER A 9 -55.59 -27.58 2.03
CA SER A 9 -54.55 -26.69 2.57
C SER A 9 -53.74 -26.10 1.41
N PHE A 10 -53.89 -24.80 1.20
CA PHE A 10 -52.95 -24.01 0.36
C PHE A 10 -51.71 -23.67 1.18
N ILE A 11 -50.60 -24.33 0.90
CA ILE A 11 -49.27 -23.93 1.41
C ILE A 11 -48.79 -22.78 0.55
N LEU A 12 -48.82 -21.58 1.12
CA LEU A 12 -48.25 -20.38 0.50
C LEU A 12 -46.73 -20.40 0.71
N LEU A 13 -45.99 -20.81 -0.32
CA LEU A 13 -44.51 -20.79 -0.31
C LEU A 13 -44.05 -19.36 -0.52
N THR A 14 -43.74 -18.63 0.57
CA THR A 14 -43.13 -17.29 0.51
C THR A 14 -41.65 -17.44 0.18
N LEU A 15 -41.31 -17.17 -1.07
CA LEU A 15 -39.93 -17.09 -1.54
C LEU A 15 -39.33 -15.79 -1.00
N THR A 16 -38.59 -15.88 0.12
CA THR A 16 -37.82 -14.74 0.66
C THR A 16 -36.62 -14.49 -0.26
N LEU A 17 -36.69 -13.43 -1.05
CA LEU A 17 -35.53 -12.89 -1.78
C LEU A 17 -34.56 -12.30 -0.74
N ILE A 18 -33.47 -13.03 -0.46
CA ILE A 18 -32.35 -12.48 0.33
C ILE A 18 -31.56 -11.56 -0.63
N PRO A 19 -31.48 -10.26 -0.38
CA PRO A 19 -30.60 -9.42 -1.16
C PRO A 19 -29.16 -9.86 -0.89
N LEU A 20 -28.48 -10.39 -1.90
CA LEU A 20 -27.05 -10.54 -1.93
C LEU A 20 -26.46 -9.13 -1.97
N THR A 21 -26.27 -8.50 -0.81
CA THR A 21 -25.39 -7.35 -0.70
C THR A 21 -23.97 -7.85 -0.95
N GLY A 22 -23.56 -7.84 -2.22
CA GLY A 22 -22.17 -8.03 -2.57
C GLY A 22 -21.38 -6.96 -1.86
N CYS A 23 -20.60 -7.34 -0.86
CA CYS A 23 -19.48 -6.51 -0.41
C CYS A 23 -18.61 -6.30 -1.64
N GLN A 24 -18.70 -5.12 -2.24
CA GLN A 24 -17.70 -4.65 -3.17
C GLN A 24 -16.47 -4.42 -2.28
N ASP A 25 -15.55 -5.41 -2.24
CA ASP A 25 -14.23 -5.23 -1.69
C ASP A 25 -13.59 -4.06 -2.45
N ARG A 26 -13.69 -2.86 -1.86
CA ARG A 26 -12.85 -1.75 -2.31
C ARG A 26 -11.43 -2.22 -2.05
N GLN A 27 -10.68 -2.44 -3.11
CA GLN A 27 -9.26 -2.74 -3.02
C GLN A 27 -8.58 -1.58 -2.27
N GLN A 28 -8.43 -1.75 -0.97
CA GLN A 28 -7.75 -0.79 -0.11
C GLN A 28 -6.27 -0.76 -0.50
N PHE A 29 -5.63 0.40 -0.42
CA PHE A 29 -4.17 0.50 -0.56
C PHE A 29 -3.51 -0.19 0.64
N TYR A 30 -3.18 -1.48 0.43
CA TYR A 30 -2.68 -2.36 1.47
C TYR A 30 -1.66 -3.35 0.89
N TYR A 31 -0.49 -3.44 1.51
CA TYR A 31 0.58 -4.36 1.15
C TYR A 31 1.09 -5.06 2.40
N ASP A 32 0.80 -6.35 2.53
CA ASP A 32 1.28 -7.22 3.61
C ASP A 32 2.43 -8.14 3.18
N PHE A 33 2.68 -8.24 1.87
CA PHE A 33 3.76 -9.04 1.27
C PHE A 33 3.75 -10.53 1.65
N GLU A 34 2.57 -11.11 1.93
CA GLU A 34 2.45 -12.52 2.34
C GLU A 34 2.49 -13.49 1.17
N THR A 35 2.15 -13.05 -0.04
CA THR A 35 2.05 -13.89 -1.24
C THR A 35 2.92 -13.37 -2.38
N ASP A 36 3.38 -14.29 -3.25
CA ASP A 36 4.22 -13.93 -4.39
C ASP A 36 3.51 -13.03 -5.41
N ASP A 37 2.17 -13.10 -5.51
CA ASP A 37 1.36 -12.25 -6.38
C ASP A 37 1.54 -10.75 -6.07
N THR A 38 1.90 -10.41 -4.84
CA THR A 38 2.20 -9.03 -4.45
C THR A 38 3.38 -8.48 -5.23
N LEU A 39 4.37 -9.31 -5.61
CA LEU A 39 5.54 -8.86 -6.37
C LEU A 39 5.17 -8.36 -7.77
N ASP A 40 4.11 -8.90 -8.38
CA ASP A 40 3.61 -8.49 -9.70
C ASP A 40 2.97 -7.10 -9.68
N THR A 41 2.61 -6.62 -8.51
CA THR A 41 2.05 -5.27 -8.31
C THR A 41 3.12 -4.20 -8.12
N LEU A 42 4.39 -4.59 -7.98
CA LEU A 42 5.51 -3.70 -7.76
C LEU A 42 6.16 -3.32 -9.08
N SER A 43 6.64 -2.10 -9.17
CA SER A 43 7.43 -1.66 -10.32
C SER A 43 8.49 -0.65 -9.91
N TRP A 44 9.68 -0.77 -10.50
CA TRP A 44 10.70 0.28 -10.53
C TRP A 44 11.77 -0.05 -11.56
N LYS A 45 12.22 0.95 -12.30
CA LYS A 45 13.18 0.75 -13.41
C LYS A 45 14.65 0.84 -13.00
N CYS A 46 14.94 1.31 -11.78
CA CYS A 46 16.30 1.38 -11.26
C CYS A 46 16.76 0.01 -10.73
N LYS A 47 18.06 -0.16 -10.52
CA LYS A 47 18.68 -1.43 -10.11
C LYS A 47 18.22 -1.86 -8.71
N THR A 48 17.06 -2.49 -8.63
CA THR A 48 16.48 -3.07 -7.41
C THR A 48 16.03 -4.50 -7.67
N ILE A 49 16.31 -5.40 -6.73
CA ILE A 49 15.79 -6.78 -6.73
C ILE A 49 14.80 -6.93 -5.58
N PHE A 50 13.62 -7.46 -5.87
CA PHE A 50 12.57 -7.75 -4.91
C PHE A 50 12.46 -9.24 -4.67
N THR A 51 12.36 -9.64 -3.41
CA THR A 51 12.05 -11.01 -2.98
C THR A 51 11.22 -10.95 -1.71
N LEU A 52 10.35 -11.94 -1.49
CA LEU A 52 9.74 -12.12 -0.18
C LEU A 52 10.74 -12.74 0.78
N SER A 53 10.62 -12.39 2.05
CA SER A 53 11.50 -12.87 3.12
C SER A 53 10.71 -13.12 4.39
N ASP A 54 11.00 -14.20 5.09
CA ASP A 54 10.51 -14.55 6.43
C ASP A 54 11.26 -13.81 7.56
N LYS A 55 12.30 -13.04 7.19
CA LYS A 55 13.07 -12.25 8.16
C LYS A 55 12.51 -10.85 8.24
N TYR A 56 12.37 -10.36 9.46
CA TYR A 56 12.02 -8.96 9.75
C TYR A 56 10.61 -8.54 9.33
N ALA A 57 9.66 -9.49 9.19
CA ALA A 57 8.26 -9.17 9.02
C ALA A 57 7.75 -8.34 10.21
N ALA A 58 7.04 -7.27 9.94
CA ALA A 58 6.41 -6.43 10.96
C ALA A 58 4.98 -6.90 11.24
N SER A 59 4.35 -7.59 10.27
CA SER A 59 3.05 -8.20 10.36
C SER A 59 3.09 -9.55 9.61
N GLY A 60 2.26 -10.52 10.00
CA GLY A 60 2.23 -11.81 9.33
C GLY A 60 3.53 -12.59 9.41
N GLN A 61 3.93 -13.23 8.31
CA GLN A 61 5.09 -14.12 8.24
C GLN A 61 6.16 -13.64 7.26
N LYS A 62 5.82 -12.80 6.28
CA LYS A 62 6.73 -12.34 5.24
C LYS A 62 6.75 -10.82 5.12
N CYS A 63 7.77 -10.31 4.49
CA CYS A 63 7.93 -8.90 4.12
C CYS A 63 8.65 -8.79 2.79
N LEU A 64 8.65 -7.61 2.17
CA LEU A 64 9.38 -7.33 0.95
C LEU A 64 10.85 -7.03 1.26
N LYS A 65 11.75 -7.92 0.88
CA LYS A 65 13.19 -7.65 0.86
C LYS A 65 13.54 -6.89 -0.42
N MET A 66 14.18 -5.73 -0.27
CA MET A 66 14.66 -4.89 -1.35
C MET A 66 16.19 -4.85 -1.34
N GLU A 67 16.83 -5.37 -2.38
CA GLU A 67 18.25 -5.21 -2.62
C GLU A 67 18.47 -4.04 -3.58
N LEU A 68 18.98 -2.94 -3.05
CA LEU A 68 19.09 -1.63 -3.68
C LEU A 68 20.53 -1.42 -4.15
N TYR A 69 20.78 -1.56 -5.45
CA TYR A 69 22.11 -1.45 -6.03
C TYR A 69 22.45 -0.01 -6.43
N PRO A 70 23.75 0.33 -6.54
CA PRO A 70 24.18 1.65 -7.00
C PRO A 70 23.52 2.05 -8.32
N SER A 71 22.68 3.07 -8.24
CA SER A 71 21.94 3.69 -9.34
C SER A 71 21.33 5.01 -8.86
N PRO A 72 20.82 5.88 -9.74
CA PRO A 72 20.29 7.18 -9.31
C PRO A 72 19.22 7.12 -8.22
N TYR A 73 18.24 6.18 -8.35
CA TYR A 73 17.08 6.08 -7.45
C TYR A 73 16.62 4.63 -7.31
N PRO A 74 17.43 3.71 -6.72
CA PRO A 74 16.94 2.35 -6.50
C PRO A 74 15.85 2.34 -5.43
N GLY A 75 14.77 1.60 -5.68
CA GLY A 75 13.62 1.60 -4.79
C GLY A 75 12.44 0.81 -5.33
N VAL A 76 11.27 1.03 -4.77
CA VAL A 76 10.01 0.39 -5.13
C VAL A 76 8.94 1.43 -5.42
N SER A 77 8.16 1.21 -6.47
CA SER A 77 6.90 1.90 -6.72
C SER A 77 5.76 0.94 -6.42
N LEU A 78 4.92 1.32 -5.48
CA LEU A 78 3.71 0.61 -5.11
C LEU A 78 2.58 1.04 -6.03
N LYS A 79 1.96 0.07 -6.69
CA LYS A 79 0.82 0.34 -7.58
C LYS A 79 -0.38 0.73 -6.73
N ASN A 80 -0.90 1.91 -6.98
CA ASN A 80 -2.07 2.41 -6.25
C ASN A 80 -3.35 1.99 -6.99
N SER A 81 -4.13 1.10 -6.39
CA SER A 81 -5.45 0.69 -6.89
C SER A 81 -6.59 1.49 -6.26
N ASP A 82 -6.35 2.10 -5.10
CA ASP A 82 -7.29 3.00 -4.43
C ASP A 82 -6.77 4.43 -4.51
N HIS A 83 -7.22 5.17 -5.53
CA HIS A 83 -6.79 6.55 -5.76
C HIS A 83 -7.37 7.55 -4.76
N ASP A 84 -8.45 7.22 -4.04
CA ASP A 84 -9.13 8.12 -3.11
C ASP A 84 -8.72 7.88 -1.64
N TRP A 85 -7.75 8.65 -1.20
CA TRP A 85 -7.26 8.65 0.18
C TRP A 85 -7.96 9.66 1.09
N SER A 86 -8.98 10.37 0.61
CA SER A 86 -9.61 11.49 1.33
C SER A 86 -10.29 11.08 2.64
N LYS A 87 -10.58 9.79 2.83
CA LYS A 87 -11.21 9.22 4.02
C LYS A 87 -10.22 8.70 5.07
N HIS A 88 -8.93 8.80 4.77
CA HIS A 88 -7.86 8.31 5.63
C HIS A 88 -7.08 9.48 6.22
N ASN A 89 -6.38 9.22 7.32
CA ASN A 89 -5.61 10.23 8.05
C ASN A 89 -4.11 10.07 7.88
N THR A 90 -3.64 8.82 7.72
CA THR A 90 -2.21 8.49 7.69
C THR A 90 -1.90 7.41 6.66
N LEU A 91 -0.74 7.52 6.03
CA LEU A 91 -0.06 6.42 5.35
C LEU A 91 0.98 5.84 6.32
N ASN A 92 0.83 4.58 6.65
CA ASN A 92 1.71 3.87 7.59
C ASN A 92 2.47 2.76 6.88
N PHE A 93 3.71 2.53 7.28
CA PHE A 93 4.50 1.38 6.85
C PHE A 93 5.66 1.11 7.82
N SER A 94 6.16 -0.12 7.79
CA SER A 94 7.30 -0.57 8.58
C SER A 94 8.49 -0.81 7.67
N VAL A 95 9.69 -0.36 8.09
CA VAL A 95 10.94 -0.59 7.36
C VAL A 95 12.00 -1.12 8.32
N HIS A 96 12.52 -2.32 8.06
CA HIS A 96 13.69 -2.81 8.77
C HIS A 96 14.96 -2.50 7.98
N ASN A 97 15.90 -1.82 8.63
CA ASN A 97 17.23 -1.55 8.13
C ASN A 97 18.21 -2.56 8.75
N GLN A 98 18.74 -3.46 7.93
CA GLN A 98 19.71 -4.46 8.40
C GLN A 98 21.14 -3.92 8.50
N GLU A 99 21.39 -2.71 7.98
CA GLU A 99 22.71 -2.08 8.04
C GLU A 99 23.01 -1.58 9.46
N LYS A 100 24.29 -1.45 9.79
CA LYS A 100 24.73 -0.89 11.07
C LYS A 100 24.70 0.63 11.13
N ILE A 101 24.36 1.29 10.02
CA ILE A 101 24.31 2.74 9.87
C ILE A 101 22.91 3.20 9.51
N PRO A 102 22.48 4.41 9.87
CA PRO A 102 21.23 4.98 9.40
C PRO A 102 21.24 5.15 7.88
N LEU A 103 20.10 4.89 7.24
CA LEU A 103 19.89 5.13 5.81
C LEU A 103 18.86 6.25 5.60
N ARG A 104 18.97 6.95 4.48
CA ARG A 104 18.05 8.02 4.09
C ARG A 104 17.07 7.48 3.05
N LEU A 105 15.86 7.13 3.50
CA LEU A 105 14.78 6.64 2.63
C LEU A 105 13.90 7.81 2.21
N SER A 106 13.82 8.05 0.92
CA SER A 106 12.93 9.05 0.35
C SER A 106 11.57 8.41 0.00
N VAL A 107 10.50 9.11 0.36
CA VAL A 107 9.14 8.77 -0.01
C VAL A 107 8.61 9.86 -0.94
N ARG A 108 8.15 9.45 -2.12
CA ARG A 108 7.48 10.30 -3.10
C ARG A 108 6.03 9.87 -3.21
N ILE A 109 5.12 10.84 -3.21
CA ILE A 109 3.70 10.62 -3.46
C ILE A 109 3.26 11.61 -4.55
N ASP A 110 2.60 11.09 -5.58
CA ASP A 110 2.10 11.85 -6.71
C ASP A 110 0.56 11.82 -6.74
N ASP A 111 -0.06 12.96 -6.98
CA ASP A 111 -1.51 13.10 -7.19
C ASP A 111 -1.87 13.41 -8.66
N THR A 112 -0.89 13.32 -9.53
CA THR A 112 -1.03 13.44 -10.99
C THR A 112 -0.05 12.49 -11.66
N LYS A 113 -0.35 12.09 -12.89
CA LYS A 113 0.55 11.27 -13.68
C LYS A 113 1.78 12.09 -14.10
N ASP A 114 2.99 11.54 -13.84
CA ASP A 114 4.27 12.11 -14.23
C ASP A 114 4.44 13.62 -13.87
N PRO A 115 4.25 14.02 -12.60
CA PRO A 115 4.34 15.42 -12.20
C PRO A 115 5.77 15.96 -12.31
N GLN A 116 5.90 17.26 -12.51
CA GLN A 116 7.17 17.97 -12.37
C GLN A 116 7.72 17.80 -10.96
N TYR A 117 9.05 17.85 -10.80
CA TYR A 117 9.74 17.66 -9.52
C TYR A 117 9.14 18.51 -8.38
N ASN A 118 8.86 19.77 -8.65
CA ASN A 118 8.34 20.73 -7.67
C ASN A 118 6.83 20.55 -7.35
N ASN A 119 6.12 19.69 -8.07
CA ASN A 119 4.66 19.49 -7.93
C ASN A 119 4.28 18.13 -7.35
N ARG A 120 5.18 17.47 -6.65
CA ARG A 120 4.98 16.18 -5.99
C ARG A 120 5.45 16.23 -4.54
N TYR A 121 4.86 15.42 -3.67
CA TYR A 121 5.40 15.25 -2.32
C TYR A 121 6.72 14.48 -2.38
N ASN A 122 7.75 14.99 -1.73
CA ASN A 122 8.98 14.28 -1.47
C ASN A 122 9.42 14.56 -0.02
N HIS A 123 9.64 13.50 0.73
CA HIS A 123 10.18 13.60 2.07
C HIS A 123 11.21 12.50 2.31
N THR A 124 12.26 12.81 3.07
CA THR A 124 13.31 11.85 3.39
C THR A 124 13.28 11.51 4.88
N PHE A 125 13.12 10.23 5.18
CA PHE A 125 13.14 9.68 6.53
C PHE A 125 14.52 9.10 6.84
N ILE A 126 14.95 9.24 8.09
CA ILE A 126 16.15 8.58 8.61
C ILE A 126 15.74 7.22 9.17
N ILE A 127 16.12 6.16 8.48
CA ILE A 127 15.83 4.78 8.88
C ILE A 127 17.01 4.27 9.70
N LYS A 128 16.83 4.23 11.02
CA LYS A 128 17.84 3.72 11.96
C LYS A 128 18.05 2.22 11.78
N PRO A 129 19.21 1.65 12.18
CA PRO A 129 19.37 0.20 12.27
C PRO A 129 18.21 -0.47 13.01
N GLY A 130 17.72 -1.60 12.52
CA GLY A 130 16.56 -2.31 13.05
C GLY A 130 15.22 -1.84 12.49
N MET A 131 14.13 -2.13 13.19
CA MET A 131 12.76 -1.82 12.76
C MET A 131 12.42 -0.33 12.99
N ASN A 132 11.80 0.28 11.99
CA ASN A 132 11.30 1.65 12.01
C ASN A 132 9.84 1.64 11.54
N ASN A 133 8.95 2.24 12.33
CA ASN A 133 7.55 2.44 11.96
C ASN A 133 7.37 3.89 11.53
N ILE A 134 6.91 4.10 10.32
CA ILE A 134 6.72 5.41 9.72
C ILE A 134 5.23 5.68 9.58
N ALA A 135 4.80 6.87 10.02
CA ALA A 135 3.45 7.38 9.82
C ALA A 135 3.54 8.75 9.14
N ILE A 136 2.89 8.89 7.99
CA ILE A 136 2.85 10.13 7.21
C ILE A 136 1.44 10.70 7.30
N PRO A 137 1.23 11.85 7.98
CA PRO A 137 -0.07 12.49 8.04
C PRO A 137 -0.50 12.98 6.65
N LEU A 138 -1.66 12.52 6.15
CA LEU A 138 -2.13 12.84 4.81
C LEU A 138 -2.55 14.31 4.66
N ASN A 139 -3.02 14.93 5.74
CA ASN A 139 -3.41 16.35 5.75
C ASN A 139 -2.22 17.32 5.57
N SER A 140 -0.97 16.82 5.73
CA SER A 140 0.27 17.59 5.60
C SER A 140 1.02 17.30 4.29
N LEU A 141 0.43 16.57 3.34
CA LEU A 141 1.07 16.28 2.05
C LEU A 141 1.13 17.55 1.19
N LEU A 142 2.30 18.18 1.16
CA LEU A 142 2.58 19.37 0.37
C LEU A 142 3.58 19.04 -0.75
N ALA A 143 3.31 19.55 -1.94
CA ALA A 143 4.25 19.47 -3.05
C ALA A 143 5.53 20.24 -2.72
N SER A 144 6.70 19.61 -2.89
CA SER A 144 7.98 20.04 -2.32
C SER A 144 8.54 21.37 -2.86
N GLY A 145 8.05 21.85 -4.02
CA GLY A 145 8.48 23.13 -4.58
C GLY A 145 7.40 24.20 -4.61
N THR A 146 6.12 23.80 -4.71
CA THR A 146 5.00 24.75 -4.82
C THR A 146 4.25 24.95 -3.51
N ASN A 147 4.48 24.11 -2.50
CA ASN A 147 3.72 24.04 -1.25
C ASN A 147 2.21 23.83 -1.46
N ARG A 148 1.80 23.39 -2.65
CA ARG A 148 0.42 23.01 -2.94
C ARG A 148 0.07 21.76 -2.14
N LYS A 149 -1.12 21.71 -1.53
CA LYS A 149 -1.66 20.47 -0.97
C LYS A 149 -1.91 19.47 -2.10
N LEU A 150 -1.52 18.19 -1.87
CA LEU A 150 -1.87 17.13 -2.79
C LEU A 150 -3.38 16.89 -2.78
N ASN A 151 -3.92 16.51 -3.92
CA ASN A 151 -5.31 16.11 -4.04
C ASN A 151 -5.48 14.65 -3.61
N LEU A 152 -5.92 14.43 -2.36
CA LEU A 152 -6.08 13.10 -1.79
C LEU A 152 -7.11 12.21 -2.51
N SER A 153 -8.02 12.79 -3.31
CA SER A 153 -8.98 11.99 -4.10
C SER A 153 -8.40 11.43 -5.39
N LYS A 154 -7.11 11.69 -5.70
CA LYS A 154 -6.46 11.32 -6.97
C LYS A 154 -5.00 10.91 -6.80
N ILE A 155 -4.68 10.15 -5.75
CA ILE A 155 -3.30 9.68 -5.57
C ILE A 155 -2.96 8.64 -6.65
N GLU A 156 -1.92 8.89 -7.41
CA GLU A 156 -1.49 8.07 -8.54
C GLU A 156 -0.41 7.06 -8.17
N SER A 157 0.57 7.47 -7.36
CA SER A 157 1.69 6.59 -7.02
C SER A 157 2.33 6.90 -5.67
N VAL A 158 2.89 5.86 -5.06
CA VAL A 158 3.76 5.93 -3.89
C VAL A 158 5.07 5.25 -4.23
N ILE A 159 6.19 5.94 -4.03
CA ILE A 159 7.50 5.45 -4.37
C ILE A 159 8.43 5.61 -3.18
N LEU A 160 9.13 4.53 -2.81
CA LEU A 160 10.14 4.53 -1.76
C LEU A 160 11.49 4.21 -2.38
N PHE A 161 12.51 5.05 -2.14
CA PHE A 161 13.80 4.90 -2.80
C PHE A 161 14.96 5.49 -1.99
N LEU A 162 16.17 5.04 -2.30
CA LEU A 162 17.41 5.69 -1.88
C LEU A 162 17.92 6.62 -3.00
N VAL A 163 18.64 7.67 -2.63
CA VAL A 163 19.28 8.57 -3.59
C VAL A 163 20.75 8.19 -3.73
N GLN A 164 21.15 7.72 -4.91
CA GLN A 164 22.54 7.44 -5.31
C GLN A 164 23.38 6.69 -4.26
N PRO A 165 22.93 5.53 -3.76
CA PRO A 165 23.76 4.75 -2.85
C PRO A 165 25.03 4.30 -3.60
N TYR A 166 26.21 4.45 -2.97
CA TYR A 166 27.49 4.06 -3.59
C TYR A 166 27.83 2.58 -3.45
N GLU A 167 27.08 1.86 -2.62
CA GLU A 167 27.15 0.40 -2.48
C GLU A 167 25.76 -0.21 -2.32
N LYS A 168 25.66 -1.52 -2.48
CA LYS A 168 24.40 -2.23 -2.29
C LYS A 168 23.91 -2.01 -0.86
N ARG A 169 22.62 -1.71 -0.73
CA ARG A 169 21.89 -1.61 0.54
C ARG A 169 20.73 -2.60 0.54
N THR A 170 20.37 -3.08 1.72
CA THR A 170 19.21 -3.95 1.86
C THR A 170 18.26 -3.38 2.91
N LEU A 171 17.01 -3.20 2.50
CA LEU A 171 15.89 -2.81 3.34
C LEU A 171 14.78 -3.85 3.23
N TYR A 172 13.98 -3.96 4.28
CA TYR A 172 12.78 -4.80 4.30
C TYR A 172 11.59 -3.90 4.55
N LEU A 173 10.64 -3.90 3.63
CA LEU A 173 9.41 -3.11 3.69
C LEU A 173 8.24 -4.02 4.03
N ASP A 174 7.37 -3.56 4.92
CA ASP A 174 6.21 -4.34 5.32
C ASP A 174 5.05 -3.47 5.80
N TYR A 175 3.86 -4.08 5.81
CA TYR A 175 2.64 -3.55 6.42
C TYR A 175 2.32 -2.13 5.99
N VAL A 176 2.34 -1.89 4.66
CA VAL A 176 1.99 -0.59 4.06
C VAL A 176 0.48 -0.46 3.99
N ARG A 177 -0.09 0.59 4.61
CA ARG A 177 -1.54 0.76 4.70
C ARG A 177 -1.96 2.20 4.94
N LEU A 178 -3.20 2.48 4.60
CA LEU A 178 -3.90 3.70 4.98
C LEU A 178 -4.70 3.49 6.28
N GLU A 179 -4.73 4.48 7.15
CA GLU A 179 -5.53 4.53 8.37
C GLU A 179 -6.30 5.86 8.50
#